data_a9c552f843560445bc17ca8fdc6dbf75
#
_entry.id   a9c552f843560445bc17ca8fdc6dbf75
#
_cell.length_a   1.000
_cell.length_b   1.000
_cell.length_c   1.000
_cell.angle_alpha   90.00
_cell.angle_beta   90.00
_cell.angle_gamma   90.00
#
_symmetry.space_group_name_H-M   'P 1'
#
loop_
_entity.id
_entity.type
_entity.pdbx_description
1 polymer ?
#
loop_
_entity_poly.entity_id
_entity_poly.type
_entity_poly.pdbx_seq_one_letter_code
_entity_poly.pdbx_strand_id
1 'polypeptide(L)'
;MRDLKNKLTSGKNTKNTQSRKGKSFGYQVLGFGAGGGGRGPYTMEYLVVAGGGAGGATSGGCGSAGGGAGGYRTDSTEVDIDIVYTVTVGSGGNGSSGNVGSSGAASGISGTGISFPASGGGRGAAPNRSSAQSGGSGGGGVFNQGNGSGNQGGYSPSEGNPGGPNQGGPCGGGGGGGASQSGTQGSGTAGSPGGNGTASSITGSSTTYAGGGGGGTHNGGGASGGSGGGGNGPSQPGTDGLGGGGGGGSGSSQVGGNGGDGVVILSCPTASYSGTTTGSPNVTESGANTIIKFTGSGSYTS
;
A
#
# COMPACT_ATOMS: atom_id res chain seq x y z
N MET A 1 62.87 -6.65 -50.68
CA MET A 1 62.57 -6.32 -49.27
C MET A 1 62.38 -4.81 -49.00
N ARG A 2 63.09 -3.91 -49.62
CA ARG A 2 62.87 -2.45 -49.43
C ARG A 2 61.50 -1.97 -49.88
N ASP A 3 60.98 -2.53 -50.95
CA ASP A 3 59.69 -2.11 -51.52
C ASP A 3 58.48 -2.48 -50.67
N LEU A 4 58.53 -3.63 -50.00
CA LEU A 4 57.48 -4.08 -49.11
C LEU A 4 57.47 -3.23 -47.82
N LYS A 5 58.63 -2.85 -47.33
CA LYS A 5 58.78 -2.03 -46.12
C LYS A 5 58.28 -0.61 -46.35
N ASN A 6 58.51 -0.05 -47.52
CA ASN A 6 58.00 1.27 -47.85
C ASN A 6 56.49 1.30 -48.10
N LYS A 7 55.93 0.20 -48.59
CA LYS A 7 54.49 0.08 -48.75
C LYS A 7 53.79 -0.12 -47.42
N LEU A 8 54.41 -0.80 -46.46
CA LEU A 8 53.85 -1.01 -45.12
C LEU A 8 54.00 0.21 -44.22
N THR A 9 54.95 1.09 -44.49
CA THR A 9 55.19 2.33 -43.74
C THR A 9 54.67 3.56 -44.46
N SER A 10 54.13 3.46 -45.66
CA SER A 10 53.52 4.57 -46.34
C SER A 10 52.25 4.98 -45.60
N GLY A 11 52.16 6.24 -45.23
CA GLY A 11 51.04 6.79 -44.42
C GLY A 11 49.65 6.58 -45.02
N LYS A 12 49.58 6.19 -46.30
CA LYS A 12 48.33 5.82 -46.97
C LYS A 12 47.79 4.43 -46.58
N ASN A 13 48.66 3.44 -46.33
CA ASN A 13 48.23 2.10 -45.98
C ASN A 13 47.91 1.98 -44.50
N THR A 14 48.57 2.73 -43.64
CA THR A 14 48.24 2.74 -42.21
C THR A 14 46.99 3.50 -41.89
N LYS A 15 46.63 4.51 -42.64
CA LYS A 15 45.39 5.24 -42.40
C LYS A 15 44.14 4.52 -42.88
N ASN A 16 44.25 3.63 -43.84
CA ASN A 16 43.05 3.10 -44.51
C ASN A 16 42.55 1.74 -43.99
N THR A 17 43.38 0.99 -43.29
CA THR A 17 43.03 -0.37 -42.86
C THR A 17 42.79 -0.50 -41.38
N GLN A 18 43.31 0.41 -40.56
CA GLN A 18 43.24 0.18 -39.11
C GLN A 18 42.23 1.02 -38.38
N SER A 19 41.92 2.20 -38.87
CA SER A 19 41.05 3.08 -38.04
C SER A 19 39.57 2.84 -38.21
N ARG A 20 39.15 2.16 -39.30
CA ARG A 20 37.73 1.98 -39.55
C ARG A 20 37.21 0.58 -39.18
N LYS A 21 37.96 -0.47 -39.44
CA LYS A 21 37.47 -1.82 -39.14
C LYS A 21 37.67 -2.23 -37.67
N GLY A 22 38.77 -1.82 -37.07
CA GLY A 22 39.02 -2.12 -35.67
C GLY A 22 38.13 -1.31 -34.74
N LYS A 23 37.86 -0.05 -35.10
CA LYS A 23 36.96 0.79 -34.29
C LYS A 23 35.51 0.37 -34.39
N SER A 24 35.02 -0.04 -35.56
CA SER A 24 33.65 -0.48 -35.68
C SER A 24 33.40 -1.85 -35.07
N PHE A 25 34.36 -2.77 -35.16
CA PHE A 25 34.23 -4.09 -34.56
C PHE A 25 34.42 -4.04 -33.04
N GLY A 26 35.45 -3.36 -32.57
CA GLY A 26 35.65 -3.15 -31.13
C GLY A 26 34.52 -2.35 -30.50
N TYR A 27 33.99 -1.38 -31.18
CA TYR A 27 32.87 -0.59 -30.72
C TYR A 27 31.55 -1.38 -30.68
N GLN A 28 31.37 -2.28 -31.65
CA GLN A 28 30.17 -3.14 -31.62
C GLN A 28 30.26 -4.30 -30.63
N VAL A 29 31.42 -4.85 -30.40
CA VAL A 29 31.65 -5.96 -29.46
C VAL A 29 31.90 -5.47 -28.06
N LEU A 30 32.54 -4.29 -27.91
CA LEU A 30 32.79 -3.64 -26.63
C LEU A 30 31.82 -2.47 -26.37
N GLY A 31 30.83 -2.32 -27.22
CA GLY A 31 29.72 -1.38 -27.03
C GLY A 31 28.90 -1.60 -25.75
N PHE A 32 29.34 -2.55 -24.99
CA PHE A 32 28.94 -2.71 -23.62
C PHE A 32 29.52 -1.65 -22.68
N GLY A 33 29.72 -0.45 -23.08
CA GLY A 33 30.01 0.41 -22.04
C GLY A 33 30.85 1.64 -22.22
N ALA A 34 31.11 2.00 -23.41
CA ALA A 34 31.78 3.28 -23.60
C ALA A 34 30.88 4.36 -24.23
N GLY A 35 29.65 4.08 -24.43
CA GLY A 35 28.64 5.07 -24.72
C GLY A 35 27.92 5.42 -23.43
N GLY A 36 27.94 6.65 -23.01
CA GLY A 36 27.38 7.14 -21.76
C GLY A 36 26.23 6.27 -21.28
N GLY A 37 26.34 5.80 -20.05
CA GLY A 37 25.39 4.88 -19.44
C GLY A 37 23.98 5.48 -19.39
N GLY A 38 23.30 5.43 -20.54
CA GLY A 38 21.85 5.61 -20.56
C GLY A 38 21.27 4.51 -19.70
N ARG A 39 20.50 4.88 -18.68
CA ARG A 39 19.72 3.93 -17.91
C ARG A 39 18.88 3.13 -18.91
N GLY A 40 18.88 1.80 -18.81
CA GLY A 40 17.99 0.93 -19.56
C GLY A 40 16.74 0.60 -18.75
N PRO A 41 15.77 -0.13 -19.32
CA PRO A 41 14.66 -0.70 -18.57
C PRO A 41 15.17 -1.46 -17.35
N TYR A 42 14.42 -1.42 -16.25
CA TYR A 42 14.79 -2.07 -14.99
C TYR A 42 13.55 -2.58 -14.25
N THR A 43 13.76 -3.55 -13.36
CA THR A 43 12.69 -4.04 -12.50
C THR A 43 12.46 -3.07 -11.35
N MET A 44 11.23 -2.62 -11.18
CA MET A 44 10.77 -1.83 -10.04
C MET A 44 9.86 -2.70 -9.17
N GLU A 45 10.20 -2.85 -7.89
CA GLU A 45 9.31 -3.43 -6.89
C GLU A 45 8.41 -2.34 -6.32
N TYR A 46 7.19 -2.71 -5.94
CA TYR A 46 6.26 -1.77 -5.33
C TYR A 46 5.42 -2.39 -4.22
N LEU A 47 5.05 -1.54 -3.28
CA LEU A 47 4.03 -1.80 -2.27
C LEU A 47 3.00 -0.68 -2.34
N VAL A 48 1.73 -1.04 -2.51
CA VAL A 48 0.59 -0.12 -2.50
C VAL A 48 -0.33 -0.52 -1.36
N VAL A 49 -0.53 0.39 -0.40
CA VAL A 49 -1.48 0.23 0.69
C VAL A 49 -2.46 1.38 0.62
N ALA A 50 -3.74 1.07 0.56
CA ALA A 50 -4.81 2.08 0.51
C ALA A 50 -5.12 2.64 1.91
N GLY A 51 -5.92 3.71 1.97
CA GLY A 51 -6.44 4.22 3.22
C GLY A 51 -7.38 3.26 3.91
N GLY A 52 -7.30 3.12 5.24
CA GLY A 52 -8.18 2.29 6.05
C GLY A 52 -9.56 2.92 6.23
N GLY A 53 -10.59 2.11 6.48
CA GLY A 53 -11.93 2.58 6.80
C GLY A 53 -12.08 3.06 8.24
N ALA A 54 -12.98 3.98 8.49
CA ALA A 54 -13.33 4.43 9.83
C ALA A 54 -14.04 3.33 10.64
N GLY A 55 -13.90 3.34 11.93
CA GLY A 55 -14.74 2.57 12.86
C GLY A 55 -16.19 3.06 12.85
N GLY A 56 -17.11 2.20 13.21
CA GLY A 56 -18.51 2.56 13.38
C GLY A 56 -18.71 3.53 14.55
N ALA A 57 -19.72 4.41 14.44
CA ALA A 57 -20.21 5.24 15.52
C ALA A 57 -21.27 4.50 16.36
N THR A 58 -21.43 4.87 17.63
CA THR A 58 -22.48 4.30 18.47
C THR A 58 -23.60 5.31 18.73
N SER A 59 -24.79 4.81 18.95
CA SER A 59 -25.93 5.58 19.45
C SER A 59 -26.56 4.84 20.62
N GLY A 60 -26.22 5.27 21.82
CA GLY A 60 -26.90 4.81 23.02
C GLY A 60 -26.57 3.38 23.46
N GLY A 61 -25.49 3.22 24.18
CA GLY A 61 -25.22 2.03 24.99
C GLY A 61 -24.61 0.82 24.31
N CYS A 62 -24.56 0.74 23.00
CA CYS A 62 -23.94 -0.37 22.27
C CYS A 62 -22.54 -0.04 21.77
N GLY A 63 -21.63 -1.02 21.75
CA GLY A 63 -20.39 -0.93 21.00
C GLY A 63 -20.63 -0.98 19.50
N SER A 64 -19.75 -0.44 18.71
CA SER A 64 -19.76 -0.48 17.25
C SER A 64 -18.53 -1.21 16.70
N ALA A 65 -18.57 -1.55 15.43
CA ALA A 65 -17.54 -2.39 14.80
C ALA A 65 -16.31 -1.60 14.34
N GLY A 66 -15.17 -2.27 14.30
CA GLY A 66 -13.92 -1.75 13.73
C GLY A 66 -13.98 -1.58 12.23
N GLY A 67 -13.27 -0.58 11.70
CA GLY A 67 -13.07 -0.38 10.26
C GLY A 67 -12.09 -1.39 9.68
N GLY A 68 -12.29 -1.77 8.43
CA GLY A 68 -11.36 -2.61 7.67
C GLY A 68 -10.10 -1.84 7.27
N ALA A 69 -8.99 -2.54 7.15
CA ALA A 69 -7.76 -1.98 6.61
C ALA A 69 -7.88 -1.64 5.12
N GLY A 70 -7.05 -0.73 4.65
CA GLY A 70 -6.84 -0.53 3.22
C GLY A 70 -6.29 -1.79 2.55
N GLY A 71 -6.59 -1.96 1.27
CA GLY A 71 -6.05 -3.04 0.46
C GLY A 71 -4.53 -2.99 0.41
N TYR A 72 -3.89 -4.15 0.53
CA TYR A 72 -2.45 -4.35 0.48
C TYR A 72 -2.10 -5.08 -0.80
N ARG A 73 -1.26 -4.48 -1.66
CA ARG A 73 -0.77 -5.10 -2.88
C ARG A 73 0.72 -4.86 -3.05
N THR A 74 1.44 -5.91 -3.40
CA THR A 74 2.88 -5.86 -3.70
C THR A 74 3.19 -6.76 -4.87
N ASP A 75 4.08 -6.31 -5.73
CA ASP A 75 4.61 -7.08 -6.87
C ASP A 75 5.86 -6.36 -7.40
N SER A 76 6.35 -6.80 -8.54
CA SER A 76 7.40 -6.14 -9.30
C SER A 76 7.01 -6.04 -10.78
N THR A 77 7.54 -5.06 -11.47
CA THR A 77 7.31 -4.88 -12.90
C THR A 77 8.56 -4.31 -13.58
N GLU A 78 8.73 -4.62 -14.84
CA GLU A 78 9.72 -3.94 -15.67
C GLU A 78 9.19 -2.57 -16.07
N VAL A 79 10.02 -1.54 -15.94
CA VAL A 79 9.71 -0.17 -16.29
C VAL A 79 10.72 0.36 -17.31
N ASP A 80 10.22 1.05 -18.32
CA ASP A 80 11.05 1.81 -19.26
C ASP A 80 11.54 3.11 -18.60
N ILE A 81 12.63 3.66 -19.11
CA ILE A 81 13.18 4.93 -18.65
C ILE A 81 12.36 6.12 -19.15
N ASP A 82 12.48 7.25 -18.45
CA ASP A 82 11.85 8.53 -18.80
C ASP A 82 10.31 8.49 -18.87
N ILE A 83 9.70 7.52 -18.21
CA ILE A 83 8.24 7.41 -18.07
C ILE A 83 7.80 8.01 -16.74
N VAL A 84 6.75 8.82 -16.79
CA VAL A 84 6.13 9.39 -15.59
C VAL A 84 5.07 8.43 -15.03
N TYR A 85 5.27 8.00 -13.80
CA TYR A 85 4.31 7.21 -13.04
C TYR A 85 3.62 8.11 -12.01
N THR A 86 2.30 8.22 -12.11
CA THR A 86 1.48 8.94 -11.14
C THR A 86 1.24 8.04 -9.93
N VAL A 87 1.49 8.58 -8.75
CA VAL A 87 1.26 7.93 -7.46
C VAL A 87 0.07 8.60 -6.78
N THR A 88 -0.93 7.80 -6.43
CA THR A 88 -2.07 8.24 -5.62
C THR A 88 -1.99 7.57 -4.26
N VAL A 89 -2.02 8.35 -3.18
CA VAL A 89 -2.11 7.87 -1.81
C VAL A 89 -3.49 8.19 -1.28
N GLY A 90 -4.24 7.17 -0.92
CA GLY A 90 -5.61 7.28 -0.42
C GLY A 90 -5.63 7.71 1.04
N SER A 91 -6.49 8.66 1.37
CA SER A 91 -6.76 9.06 2.75
C SER A 91 -7.55 8.00 3.51
N GLY A 92 -7.35 7.94 4.81
CA GLY A 92 -8.20 7.19 5.72
C GLY A 92 -9.63 7.71 5.74
N GLY A 93 -10.57 6.84 6.08
CA GLY A 93 -11.97 7.20 6.27
C GLY A 93 -12.16 8.05 7.54
N ASN A 94 -13.02 9.05 7.49
CA ASN A 94 -13.34 9.88 8.64
C ASN A 94 -14.34 9.19 9.58
N GLY A 95 -14.02 9.12 10.85
CA GLY A 95 -14.98 8.78 11.91
C GLY A 95 -16.06 9.86 12.03
N SER A 96 -17.20 9.51 12.55
CA SER A 96 -18.32 10.46 12.69
C SER A 96 -19.00 10.29 14.02
N SER A 97 -19.41 11.41 14.64
CA SER A 97 -20.27 11.41 15.82
C SER A 97 -21.73 11.40 15.38
N GLY A 98 -22.46 10.39 15.82
CA GLY A 98 -23.90 10.33 15.55
C GLY A 98 -24.29 10.01 14.09
N ASN A 99 -23.35 9.91 13.16
CA ASN A 99 -23.51 9.45 11.80
C ASN A 99 -22.62 8.25 11.50
N VAL A 100 -22.70 7.78 10.29
CA VAL A 100 -21.89 6.67 9.81
C VAL A 100 -20.54 7.22 9.37
N GLY A 101 -19.43 6.62 9.81
CA GLY A 101 -18.11 6.91 9.30
C GLY A 101 -17.98 6.59 7.79
N SER A 102 -16.88 6.97 7.17
CA SER A 102 -16.60 6.71 5.76
C SER A 102 -15.60 5.58 5.55
N SER A 103 -15.67 4.97 4.38
CA SER A 103 -14.60 4.08 3.89
C SER A 103 -13.36 4.87 3.56
N GLY A 104 -12.20 4.22 3.55
CA GLY A 104 -10.95 4.79 3.08
C GLY A 104 -10.95 4.99 1.57
N ALA A 105 -10.02 5.80 1.10
CA ALA A 105 -9.79 6.04 -0.33
C ALA A 105 -8.76 5.04 -0.90
N ALA A 106 -8.87 4.80 -2.20
CA ALA A 106 -7.94 3.94 -2.93
C ALA A 106 -6.54 4.57 -3.05
N SER A 107 -5.51 3.74 -3.05
CA SER A 107 -4.15 4.09 -3.45
C SER A 107 -3.78 3.41 -4.76
N GLY A 108 -2.74 3.88 -5.42
CA GLY A 108 -2.27 3.22 -6.65
C GLY A 108 -1.06 3.88 -7.28
N ILE A 109 -0.47 3.15 -8.22
CA ILE A 109 0.50 3.66 -9.17
C ILE A 109 -0.03 3.42 -10.58
N SER A 110 0.08 4.41 -11.46
CA SER A 110 -0.35 4.32 -12.86
C SER A 110 0.58 5.09 -13.78
N GLY A 111 0.73 4.59 -14.99
CA GLY A 111 1.55 5.18 -16.05
C GLY A 111 1.48 4.32 -17.29
N THR A 112 2.32 4.59 -18.28
CA THR A 112 2.36 3.78 -19.52
C THR A 112 2.60 2.31 -19.17
N GLY A 113 1.67 1.44 -19.55
CA GLY A 113 1.76 -0.01 -19.34
C GLY A 113 1.54 -0.48 -17.89
N ILE A 114 1.35 0.42 -16.93
CA ILE A 114 1.22 0.08 -15.50
C ILE A 114 -0.07 0.66 -14.91
N SER A 115 -0.81 -0.19 -14.20
CA SER A 115 -1.96 0.21 -13.37
C SER A 115 -2.11 -0.76 -12.19
N PHE A 116 -1.70 -0.32 -10.99
CA PHE A 116 -1.75 -1.12 -9.76
C PHE A 116 -2.55 -0.40 -8.67
N PRO A 117 -3.88 -0.40 -8.75
CA PRO A 117 -4.72 0.16 -7.70
C PRO A 117 -4.86 -0.81 -6.52
N ALA A 118 -5.09 -0.28 -5.32
CA ALA A 118 -5.54 -0.99 -4.13
C ALA A 118 -6.80 -0.31 -3.59
N SER A 119 -7.80 -1.07 -3.18
CA SER A 119 -9.10 -0.54 -2.73
C SER A 119 -9.01 0.00 -1.31
N GLY A 120 -9.70 1.11 -1.03
CA GLY A 120 -9.83 1.62 0.33
C GLY A 120 -10.51 0.62 1.27
N GLY A 121 -10.20 0.70 2.56
CA GLY A 121 -10.81 -0.13 3.60
C GLY A 121 -12.28 0.18 3.82
N GLY A 122 -13.10 -0.83 4.09
CA GLY A 122 -14.52 -0.69 4.39
C GLY A 122 -14.75 -0.08 5.79
N ARG A 123 -15.71 0.83 5.92
CA ARG A 123 -16.11 1.34 7.26
C ARG A 123 -16.74 0.25 8.11
N GLY A 124 -16.60 0.34 9.43
CA GLY A 124 -17.27 -0.52 10.41
C GLY A 124 -18.77 -0.25 10.51
N ALA A 125 -19.54 -1.26 10.91
CA ALA A 125 -20.98 -1.15 11.15
C ALA A 125 -21.28 -0.30 12.37
N ALA A 126 -22.40 0.43 12.32
CA ALA A 126 -22.96 1.19 13.41
C ALA A 126 -24.30 0.59 13.87
N PRO A 127 -24.53 0.35 15.17
CA PRO A 127 -25.75 -0.27 15.67
C PRO A 127 -27.00 0.52 15.24
N ASN A 128 -28.03 -0.19 14.76
CA ASN A 128 -29.33 0.37 14.35
C ASN A 128 -29.25 1.47 13.25
N ARG A 129 -28.11 1.62 12.56
CA ARG A 129 -27.90 2.68 11.56
C ARG A 129 -27.45 2.12 10.20
N SER A 130 -26.35 1.35 10.18
CA SER A 130 -25.82 0.87 8.90
C SER A 130 -24.95 -0.37 9.05
N SER A 131 -25.03 -1.23 8.08
CA SER A 131 -24.08 -2.33 7.89
C SER A 131 -22.69 -1.80 7.57
N ALA A 132 -21.68 -2.60 7.87
CA ALA A 132 -20.33 -2.36 7.41
C ALA A 132 -20.26 -2.36 5.88
N GLN A 133 -19.18 -1.79 5.37
CA GLN A 133 -18.88 -1.81 3.94
C GLN A 133 -17.74 -2.77 3.61
N SER A 134 -17.84 -3.31 2.39
CA SER A 134 -16.73 -4.02 1.77
C SER A 134 -15.63 -3.04 1.36
N GLY A 135 -14.41 -3.53 1.20
CA GLY A 135 -13.26 -2.73 0.82
C GLY A 135 -12.07 -3.60 0.45
N GLY A 136 -10.88 -3.03 0.42
CA GLY A 136 -9.65 -3.80 0.40
C GLY A 136 -9.67 -4.86 1.50
N SER A 137 -9.91 -4.43 2.75
CA SER A 137 -10.45 -5.27 3.81
C SER A 137 -11.81 -4.74 4.26
N GLY A 138 -12.70 -5.63 4.68
CA GLY A 138 -14.07 -5.30 5.06
C GLY A 138 -14.18 -4.78 6.49
N GLY A 139 -15.15 -3.88 6.75
CA GLY A 139 -15.48 -3.46 8.11
C GLY A 139 -16.17 -4.56 8.91
N GLY A 140 -16.03 -4.56 10.23
CA GLY A 140 -16.70 -5.47 11.14
C GLY A 140 -18.21 -5.25 11.24
N GLY A 141 -18.97 -6.28 11.56
CA GLY A 141 -20.40 -6.24 11.82
C GLY A 141 -20.72 -5.93 13.30
N VAL A 142 -21.94 -5.49 13.55
CA VAL A 142 -22.46 -5.27 14.91
C VAL A 142 -23.96 -5.55 14.90
N PHE A 143 -24.52 -5.87 16.06
CA PHE A 143 -25.95 -6.11 16.31
C PHE A 143 -26.87 -5.80 15.11
N ASN A 144 -27.48 -6.81 14.50
CA ASN A 144 -28.35 -6.74 13.32
C ASN A 144 -27.75 -6.07 12.05
N GLN A 145 -26.44 -5.75 12.07
CA GLN A 145 -25.74 -5.14 10.94
C GLN A 145 -24.61 -6.06 10.45
N GLY A 146 -24.61 -6.39 9.18
CA GLY A 146 -23.64 -7.28 8.55
C GLY A 146 -22.22 -6.69 8.51
N ASN A 147 -21.24 -7.58 8.40
CA ASN A 147 -19.84 -7.23 8.13
C ASN A 147 -19.61 -7.02 6.62
N GLY A 148 -18.54 -6.33 6.29
CA GLY A 148 -18.08 -6.14 4.92
C GLY A 148 -17.17 -7.28 4.43
N SER A 149 -17.20 -7.55 3.14
CA SER A 149 -16.26 -8.46 2.48
C SER A 149 -14.93 -7.75 2.23
N GLY A 150 -13.85 -8.51 2.20
CA GLY A 150 -12.55 -8.05 1.70
C GLY A 150 -12.39 -8.25 0.19
N ASN A 151 -11.23 -7.84 -0.33
CA ASN A 151 -10.85 -8.00 -1.74
C ASN A 151 -11.87 -7.42 -2.73
N GLN A 152 -12.33 -6.21 -2.49
CA GLN A 152 -13.32 -5.55 -3.34
C GLN A 152 -12.83 -5.37 -4.78
N GLY A 153 -11.54 -5.23 -5.00
CA GLY A 153 -10.93 -5.16 -6.33
C GLY A 153 -10.92 -6.48 -7.08
N GLY A 154 -11.21 -7.61 -6.42
CA GLY A 154 -11.21 -8.94 -7.04
C GLY A 154 -9.81 -9.41 -7.46
N TYR A 155 -8.77 -8.96 -6.78
CA TYR A 155 -7.38 -9.26 -7.14
C TYR A 155 -6.93 -10.66 -6.70
N SER A 156 -5.92 -11.17 -7.40
CA SER A 156 -5.19 -12.37 -7.02
C SER A 156 -3.68 -12.04 -7.04
N PRO A 157 -2.97 -12.14 -5.90
CA PRO A 157 -3.47 -12.45 -4.55
C PRO A 157 -4.50 -11.45 -4.01
N SER A 158 -5.30 -11.89 -3.02
CA SER A 158 -6.28 -11.04 -2.34
C SER A 158 -5.60 -9.84 -1.68
N GLU A 159 -6.20 -8.65 -1.84
CA GLU A 159 -5.70 -7.42 -1.20
C GLU A 159 -6.10 -7.27 0.28
N GLY A 160 -6.98 -8.15 0.79
CA GLY A 160 -7.42 -8.14 2.19
C GLY A 160 -8.57 -9.11 2.46
N ASN A 161 -9.04 -9.11 3.70
CA ASN A 161 -9.97 -10.09 4.24
C ASN A 161 -11.27 -9.46 4.77
N PRO A 162 -12.35 -10.23 4.93
CA PRO A 162 -13.60 -9.72 5.48
C PRO A 162 -13.45 -9.30 6.95
N GLY A 163 -14.32 -8.39 7.37
CA GLY A 163 -14.50 -8.07 8.77
C GLY A 163 -15.18 -9.19 9.54
N GLY A 164 -15.02 -9.17 10.87
CA GLY A 164 -15.67 -10.13 11.77
C GLY A 164 -17.19 -9.92 11.81
N PRO A 165 -18.01 -10.97 11.65
CA PRO A 165 -19.45 -10.86 11.79
C PRO A 165 -19.88 -10.59 13.24
N ASN A 166 -21.14 -10.27 13.47
CA ASN A 166 -21.76 -10.30 14.80
C ASN A 166 -22.63 -11.58 14.93
N GLN A 167 -22.56 -12.22 16.07
CA GLN A 167 -23.40 -13.41 16.39
C GLN A 167 -24.67 -13.09 17.19
N GLY A 168 -25.31 -11.96 16.91
CA GLY A 168 -26.65 -11.74 17.52
C GLY A 168 -26.66 -11.41 19.01
N GLY A 169 -25.50 -11.16 19.61
CA GLY A 169 -25.41 -10.64 20.99
C GLY A 169 -25.69 -9.15 21.04
N PRO A 170 -26.15 -8.63 22.20
CA PRO A 170 -26.78 -7.34 22.24
C PRO A 170 -25.90 -6.13 21.98
N CYS A 171 -24.56 -6.17 21.92
CA CYS A 171 -23.80 -4.94 21.77
C CYS A 171 -22.29 -5.04 21.55
N GLY A 172 -21.69 -6.20 21.27
CA GLY A 172 -20.27 -6.30 20.98
C GLY A 172 -19.98 -6.07 19.49
N GLY A 173 -19.07 -5.13 19.18
CA GLY A 173 -18.60 -4.89 17.80
C GLY A 173 -17.63 -5.95 17.30
N GLY A 174 -17.80 -6.43 16.07
CA GLY A 174 -16.81 -7.25 15.38
C GLY A 174 -15.59 -6.42 15.00
N GLY A 175 -14.39 -7.04 14.90
CA GLY A 175 -13.19 -6.40 14.39
C GLY A 175 -13.24 -6.20 12.87
N GLY A 176 -12.58 -5.16 12.36
CA GLY A 176 -12.35 -4.98 10.93
C GLY A 176 -11.38 -6.03 10.37
N GLY A 177 -11.49 -6.36 9.09
CA GLY A 177 -10.53 -7.23 8.40
C GLY A 177 -9.16 -6.55 8.22
N GLY A 178 -8.11 -7.35 8.21
CA GLY A 178 -6.74 -6.94 7.87
C GLY A 178 -6.24 -7.62 6.60
N ALA A 179 -5.05 -7.27 6.17
CA ALA A 179 -4.51 -7.82 4.91
C ALA A 179 -4.23 -9.32 4.98
N SER A 180 -3.82 -9.86 6.13
CA SER A 180 -3.50 -11.29 6.28
C SER A 180 -4.58 -12.09 7.00
N GLN A 181 -5.49 -11.43 7.73
CA GLN A 181 -6.43 -12.11 8.60
C GLN A 181 -7.79 -11.43 8.62
N SER A 182 -8.85 -12.20 8.65
CA SER A 182 -10.21 -11.68 8.87
C SER A 182 -10.33 -11.06 10.27
N GLY A 183 -11.24 -10.11 10.40
CA GLY A 183 -11.61 -9.59 11.69
C GLY A 183 -12.26 -10.69 12.56
N THR A 184 -12.07 -10.58 13.87
CA THR A 184 -12.66 -11.50 14.82
C THR A 184 -14.13 -11.16 15.05
N GLN A 185 -14.93 -12.19 15.16
CA GLN A 185 -16.37 -12.09 15.37
C GLN A 185 -16.71 -11.41 16.70
N GLY A 186 -17.67 -10.47 16.67
CA GLY A 186 -18.24 -9.87 17.87
C GLY A 186 -19.06 -10.85 18.70
N SER A 187 -18.96 -10.80 20.01
CA SER A 187 -19.73 -11.69 20.89
C SER A 187 -20.25 -10.97 22.15
N GLY A 188 -21.52 -11.20 22.48
CA GLY A 188 -22.13 -10.64 23.69
C GLY A 188 -21.99 -9.11 23.77
N THR A 189 -21.40 -8.62 24.85
CA THR A 189 -21.16 -7.18 25.09
C THR A 189 -19.72 -6.76 24.81
N ALA A 190 -18.83 -7.70 24.45
CA ALA A 190 -17.41 -7.45 24.24
C ALA A 190 -17.10 -7.14 22.77
N GLY A 191 -16.29 -6.12 22.54
CA GLY A 191 -15.67 -5.91 21.22
C GLY A 191 -14.65 -6.98 20.90
N SER A 192 -14.38 -7.19 19.64
CA SER A 192 -13.47 -8.25 19.17
C SER A 192 -12.29 -7.69 18.36
N PRO A 193 -11.13 -8.36 18.40
CA PRO A 193 -9.91 -7.87 17.75
C PRO A 193 -10.06 -7.70 16.24
N GLY A 194 -9.35 -6.71 15.71
CA GLY A 194 -9.13 -6.53 14.29
C GLY A 194 -8.21 -7.61 13.71
N GLY A 195 -8.36 -7.89 12.42
CA GLY A 195 -7.50 -8.79 11.67
C GLY A 195 -6.10 -8.22 11.47
N ASN A 196 -5.09 -9.07 11.52
CA ASN A 196 -3.70 -8.67 11.33
C ASN A 196 -3.41 -8.27 9.89
N GLY A 197 -2.47 -7.35 9.75
CA GLY A 197 -1.88 -6.93 8.49
C GLY A 197 -0.78 -7.86 7.98
N THR A 198 -0.16 -7.48 6.88
CA THR A 198 0.92 -8.23 6.22
C THR A 198 2.24 -7.48 6.35
N ALA A 199 3.31 -8.21 6.68
CA ALA A 199 4.66 -7.65 6.75
C ALA A 199 5.27 -7.51 5.36
N SER A 200 6.06 -6.43 5.17
CA SER A 200 6.89 -6.20 4.00
C SER A 200 8.26 -5.71 4.43
N SER A 201 9.29 -6.16 3.71
CA SER A 201 10.67 -5.69 3.91
C SER A 201 11.15 -4.77 2.79
N ILE A 202 10.25 -4.22 1.98
CA ILE A 202 10.58 -3.36 0.83
C ILE A 202 11.42 -2.13 1.22
N THR A 203 11.34 -1.67 2.47
CA THR A 203 12.12 -0.55 2.99
C THR A 203 13.48 -0.97 3.58
N GLY A 204 13.87 -2.24 3.45
CA GLY A 204 15.08 -2.80 4.05
C GLY A 204 14.89 -3.31 5.49
N SER A 205 13.78 -2.99 6.12
CA SER A 205 13.38 -3.53 7.44
C SER A 205 11.93 -3.99 7.41
N SER A 206 11.62 -5.03 8.20
CA SER A 206 10.26 -5.57 8.24
C SER A 206 9.30 -4.60 8.92
N THR A 207 8.26 -4.19 8.20
CA THR A 207 7.16 -3.36 8.70
C THR A 207 5.84 -4.02 8.34
N THR A 208 4.91 -4.08 9.30
CA THR A 208 3.57 -4.64 9.06
C THR A 208 2.62 -3.51 8.67
N TYR A 209 1.81 -3.73 7.62
CA TYR A 209 0.85 -2.79 7.05
C TYR A 209 -0.56 -3.38 7.05
N ALA A 210 -1.56 -2.52 6.94
CA ALA A 210 -2.95 -2.87 6.72
C ALA A 210 -3.56 -3.79 7.80
N GLY A 211 -3.46 -3.40 9.08
CA GLY A 211 -4.18 -4.01 10.19
C GLY A 211 -5.60 -3.44 10.34
N GLY A 212 -6.59 -4.28 10.63
CA GLY A 212 -7.98 -3.90 10.85
C GLY A 212 -8.21 -3.28 12.22
N GLY A 213 -9.23 -2.42 12.38
CA GLY A 213 -9.61 -1.81 13.65
C GLY A 213 -10.29 -2.79 14.61
N GLY A 214 -10.08 -2.61 15.91
CA GLY A 214 -10.78 -3.37 16.96
C GLY A 214 -12.23 -2.90 17.14
N GLY A 215 -13.12 -3.79 17.53
CA GLY A 215 -14.51 -3.47 17.86
C GLY A 215 -14.64 -2.79 19.23
N GLY A 216 -15.65 -1.94 19.38
CA GLY A 216 -16.05 -1.31 20.64
C GLY A 216 -16.92 -2.23 21.50
N THR A 217 -17.00 -1.96 22.80
CA THR A 217 -17.81 -2.70 23.79
C THR A 217 -19.01 -1.90 24.28
N HIS A 218 -19.97 -2.58 24.89
CA HIS A 218 -21.10 -1.93 25.55
C HIS A 218 -20.69 -0.99 26.70
N ASN A 219 -19.71 -1.39 27.53
CA ASN A 219 -19.39 -0.75 28.80
C ASN A 219 -18.05 -0.01 28.82
N GLY A 220 -17.66 0.64 27.71
CA GLY A 220 -16.58 1.62 27.71
C GLY A 220 -15.18 1.10 27.45
N GLY A 221 -14.98 -0.20 27.24
CA GLY A 221 -13.71 -0.76 26.76
C GLY A 221 -13.72 -0.94 25.25
N GLY A 222 -12.73 -1.62 24.73
CA GLY A 222 -12.64 -1.99 23.31
C GLY A 222 -11.59 -3.07 23.09
N ALA A 223 -11.66 -3.73 21.96
CA ALA A 223 -10.68 -4.72 21.58
C ALA A 223 -9.49 -4.10 20.85
N SER A 224 -8.38 -4.82 20.83
CA SER A 224 -7.18 -4.41 20.10
C SER A 224 -7.42 -4.37 18.60
N GLY A 225 -6.83 -3.36 17.94
CA GLY A 225 -6.63 -3.39 16.50
C GLY A 225 -5.62 -4.47 16.11
N GLY A 226 -5.66 -4.90 14.85
CA GLY A 226 -4.69 -5.81 14.27
C GLY A 226 -3.31 -5.18 14.13
N SER A 227 -2.26 -5.99 14.16
CA SER A 227 -0.90 -5.54 13.83
C SER A 227 -0.88 -4.92 12.43
N GLY A 228 -0.06 -3.89 12.24
CA GLY A 228 -0.04 -3.12 10.98
C GLY A 228 -0.91 -1.87 11.01
N GLY A 229 -1.06 -1.27 12.19
CA GLY A 229 -1.64 0.06 12.36
C GLY A 229 -3.14 0.09 12.63
N GLY A 230 -3.77 -1.03 12.94
CA GLY A 230 -5.18 -1.04 13.34
C GLY A 230 -5.43 -0.26 14.64
N GLY A 231 -6.41 0.64 14.65
CA GLY A 231 -6.83 1.39 15.84
C GLY A 231 -7.57 0.50 16.83
N ASN A 232 -7.29 0.67 18.13
CA ASN A 232 -8.03 -0.05 19.17
C ASN A 232 -9.43 0.55 19.33
N GLY A 233 -10.43 -0.26 19.70
CA GLY A 233 -11.60 0.26 20.36
C GLY A 233 -11.25 0.69 21.79
N PRO A 234 -11.88 1.72 22.39
CA PRO A 234 -12.81 2.58 21.72
C PRO A 234 -12.15 3.69 20.91
N SER A 235 -12.60 3.87 19.68
CA SER A 235 -12.41 5.10 18.89
C SER A 235 -10.96 5.49 18.55
N GLN A 236 -9.97 4.64 18.78
CA GLN A 236 -8.60 4.97 18.39
C GLN A 236 -8.48 5.01 16.86
N PRO A 237 -7.77 6.01 16.31
CA PRO A 237 -7.55 6.05 14.88
C PRO A 237 -6.62 4.92 14.43
N GLY A 238 -6.76 4.51 13.20
CA GLY A 238 -5.74 3.76 12.47
C GLY A 238 -4.49 4.60 12.25
N THR A 239 -3.36 3.94 12.09
CA THR A 239 -2.06 4.62 11.91
C THR A 239 -1.87 5.07 10.47
N ASP A 240 -1.58 6.36 10.27
CA ASP A 240 -1.25 6.92 8.96
C ASP A 240 0.03 6.33 8.38
N GLY A 241 0.03 6.16 7.06
CA GLY A 241 1.13 5.56 6.34
C GLY A 241 1.23 4.04 6.50
N LEU A 242 0.28 3.42 7.23
CA LEU A 242 0.14 1.97 7.34
C LEU A 242 -1.20 1.46 6.80
N GLY A 243 -2.16 2.35 6.46
CA GLY A 243 -3.47 1.96 5.96
C GLY A 243 -4.34 1.22 6.98
N GLY A 244 -4.16 1.49 8.28
CA GLY A 244 -4.87 0.81 9.35
C GLY A 244 -6.34 1.19 9.45
N GLY A 245 -7.24 0.24 9.78
CA GLY A 245 -8.65 0.52 10.06
C GLY A 245 -8.83 1.22 11.42
N GLY A 246 -9.82 2.11 11.56
CA GLY A 246 -10.15 2.79 12.81
C GLY A 246 -10.92 1.91 13.80
N GLY A 247 -10.71 2.10 15.10
CA GLY A 247 -11.42 1.40 16.17
C GLY A 247 -12.90 1.78 16.29
N GLY A 248 -13.76 0.83 16.58
CA GLY A 248 -15.19 1.06 16.82
C GLY A 248 -15.45 1.87 18.09
N GLY A 249 -16.47 2.72 18.08
CA GLY A 249 -16.94 3.43 19.26
C GLY A 249 -17.51 2.49 20.32
N SER A 250 -17.52 2.90 21.59
CA SER A 250 -18.13 2.14 22.67
C SER A 250 -19.24 2.94 23.34
N GLY A 251 -20.00 2.32 24.23
CA GLY A 251 -21.13 2.95 24.91
C GLY A 251 -20.82 4.31 25.58
N SER A 252 -19.59 4.57 25.94
CA SER A 252 -19.11 5.84 26.51
C SER A 252 -18.59 6.81 25.45
N SER A 253 -18.26 6.37 24.25
CA SER A 253 -17.76 7.19 23.15
C SER A 253 -18.59 6.94 21.90
N GLN A 254 -19.26 7.96 21.41
CA GLN A 254 -20.17 7.88 20.27
C GLN A 254 -19.45 7.99 18.92
N VAL A 255 -18.20 8.32 18.90
CA VAL A 255 -17.40 8.50 17.68
C VAL A 255 -16.66 7.21 17.32
N GLY A 256 -16.65 6.83 16.07
CA GLY A 256 -15.71 5.82 15.57
C GLY A 256 -14.34 6.44 15.30
N GLY A 257 -13.26 5.67 15.48
CA GLY A 257 -11.91 6.13 15.11
C GLY A 257 -11.79 6.35 13.61
N ASN A 258 -11.00 7.34 13.20
CA ASN A 258 -10.62 7.51 11.80
C ASN A 258 -9.81 6.30 11.30
N GLY A 259 -9.92 5.97 10.03
CA GLY A 259 -8.93 5.12 9.38
C GLY A 259 -7.61 5.87 9.18
N GLY A 260 -6.49 5.15 9.12
CA GLY A 260 -5.19 5.71 8.79
C GLY A 260 -4.99 5.86 7.28
N ASP A 261 -4.22 6.85 6.87
CA ASP A 261 -3.86 7.06 5.48
C ASP A 261 -3.02 5.89 4.92
N GLY A 262 -3.12 5.70 3.62
CA GLY A 262 -2.35 4.71 2.88
C GLY A 262 -0.88 5.11 2.69
N VAL A 263 -0.17 4.30 1.92
CA VAL A 263 1.22 4.54 1.52
C VAL A 263 1.49 3.86 0.18
N VAL A 264 2.34 4.46 -0.64
CA VAL A 264 2.92 3.82 -1.82
C VAL A 264 4.44 3.85 -1.68
N ILE A 265 5.08 2.69 -1.85
CA ILE A 265 6.52 2.55 -1.75
C ILE A 265 7.03 1.91 -3.03
N LEU A 266 8.02 2.53 -3.66
CA LEU A 266 8.71 2.02 -4.83
C LEU A 266 10.15 1.69 -4.42
N SER A 267 10.68 0.61 -4.97
CA SER A 267 12.07 0.19 -4.82
C SER A 267 12.66 -0.07 -6.19
N CYS A 268 13.74 0.63 -6.52
CA CYS A 268 14.45 0.47 -7.79
C CYS A 268 15.96 0.39 -7.56
N PRO A 269 16.73 -0.22 -8.46
CA PRO A 269 18.19 -0.21 -8.37
C PRO A 269 18.71 1.24 -8.29
N THR A 270 19.59 1.53 -7.34
CA THR A 270 20.12 2.90 -7.13
C THR A 270 20.77 3.46 -8.39
N ALA A 271 21.43 2.60 -9.18
CA ALA A 271 22.03 2.99 -10.47
C ALA A 271 20.98 3.40 -11.53
N SER A 272 19.73 3.00 -11.38
CA SER A 272 18.60 3.31 -12.28
C SER A 272 17.71 4.43 -11.75
N TYR A 273 17.92 4.91 -10.53
CA TYR A 273 17.13 5.99 -9.95
C TYR A 273 17.35 7.31 -10.68
N SER A 274 16.27 7.94 -11.15
CA SER A 274 16.34 9.19 -11.96
C SER A 274 16.58 10.45 -11.13
N GLY A 275 16.25 10.39 -9.84
CA GLY A 275 16.22 11.58 -8.97
C GLY A 275 14.98 12.47 -9.16
N THR A 276 14.06 12.12 -10.06
CA THR A 276 12.92 12.99 -10.41
C THR A 276 11.62 12.49 -9.78
N THR A 277 11.14 13.24 -8.78
CA THR A 277 9.89 12.96 -8.06
C THR A 277 9.10 14.23 -7.82
N THR A 278 7.79 14.12 -7.62
CA THR A 278 6.92 15.20 -7.08
C THR A 278 6.15 14.68 -5.86
N GLY A 279 5.52 15.59 -5.10
CA GLY A 279 4.76 15.21 -3.89
C GLY A 279 5.63 14.94 -2.66
N SER A 280 6.91 15.33 -2.69
CA SER A 280 7.85 15.27 -1.56
C SER A 280 7.95 13.90 -0.88
N PRO A 281 8.17 12.79 -1.63
CA PRO A 281 8.36 11.48 -1.01
C PRO A 281 9.63 11.45 -0.15
N ASN A 282 9.66 10.56 0.83
CA ASN A 282 10.90 10.23 1.53
C ASN A 282 11.72 9.28 0.66
N VAL A 283 12.94 9.69 0.29
CA VAL A 283 13.86 8.89 -0.53
C VAL A 283 15.03 8.45 0.33
N THR A 284 15.27 7.15 0.39
CA THR A 284 16.35 6.53 1.17
C THR A 284 17.02 5.42 0.37
N GLU A 285 18.22 5.00 0.76
CA GLU A 285 18.89 3.85 0.16
C GLU A 285 18.84 2.66 1.12
N SER A 286 18.66 1.47 0.54
CA SER A 286 18.70 0.20 1.25
C SER A 286 19.44 -0.85 0.41
N GLY A 287 20.65 -1.18 0.79
CA GLY A 287 21.52 -2.04 0.00
C GLY A 287 21.83 -1.43 -1.36
N ALA A 288 21.50 -2.14 -2.44
CA ALA A 288 21.71 -1.68 -3.82
C ALA A 288 20.49 -0.91 -4.39
N ASN A 289 19.43 -0.71 -3.60
CA ASN A 289 18.18 -0.12 -4.05
C ASN A 289 17.94 1.26 -3.43
N THR A 290 17.32 2.13 -4.21
CA THR A 290 16.70 3.38 -3.75
C THR A 290 15.23 3.12 -3.46
N ILE A 291 14.80 3.51 -2.27
CA ILE A 291 13.43 3.37 -1.76
C ILE A 291 12.75 4.74 -1.80
N ILE A 292 11.63 4.83 -2.48
CA ILE A 292 10.85 6.06 -2.65
C ILE A 292 9.50 5.86 -1.95
N LYS A 293 9.33 6.44 -0.76
CA LYS A 293 8.13 6.29 0.07
C LYS A 293 7.24 7.51 -0.03
N PHE A 294 6.06 7.35 -0.61
CA PHE A 294 5.02 8.36 -0.72
C PHE A 294 3.99 8.20 0.41
N THR A 295 3.85 9.23 1.25
CA THR A 295 2.75 9.38 2.24
C THR A 295 1.71 10.40 1.79
N GLY A 296 1.90 11.01 0.62
CA GLY A 296 0.98 11.87 -0.10
C GLY A 296 1.10 11.61 -1.59
N SER A 297 0.11 12.00 -2.38
CA SER A 297 0.12 11.78 -3.83
C SER A 297 1.22 12.57 -4.52
N GLY A 298 1.73 12.05 -5.62
CA GLY A 298 2.82 12.64 -6.37
C GLY A 298 3.14 11.87 -7.65
N SER A 299 4.38 11.92 -8.09
CA SER A 299 4.86 11.16 -9.24
C SER A 299 6.32 10.76 -9.09
N TYR A 300 6.70 9.72 -9.82
CA TYR A 300 8.07 9.29 -10.04
C TYR A 300 8.32 9.20 -11.54
N THR A 301 9.42 9.76 -12.02
CA THR A 301 9.91 9.55 -13.40
C THR A 301 11.00 8.49 -13.37
N SER A 302 10.84 7.41 -14.11
CA SER A 302 11.77 6.28 -14.14
C SER A 302 13.11 6.60 -14.80
#